data_45f05c112cd2615f0a0d7f93917cd438
#
_entry.id   45f05c112cd2615f0a0d7f93917cd438
#
_cell.length_a   1.000
_cell.length_b   1.000
_cell.length_c   1.000
_cell.angle_alpha   90.00
_cell.angle_beta   90.00
_cell.angle_gamma   90.00
#
_symmetry.space_group_name_H-M   'P 1'
#
loop_
_entity.id
_entity.type
_entity.pdbx_description
1 polymer ?
#
loop_
_entity_poly.entity_id
_entity_poly.type
_entity_poly.pdbx_seq_one_letter_code
_entity_poly.pdbx_strand_id
1 'polypeptide(L)'
;MTVSETRSIPLVELAAKTRVAAQKLGILSTAEKNQAIEAIAQALEAAASEIIAANEADCRAAEAEGIAKPLYNRLKFDTSKLKSTIAGLRDVAKLPDPVGVVQIHRELDQGLILKRITCPLGVLGVIFEARPEAVIQISALAIKSGNGVILKGGKEAINSCQVLVKAIRQGLSQTAIDPDAVQLLTTREEILELLQLDDYVDLIIPRGSNSFVKFVQDNTRIPVLGHAEGICHIYIDKLADIKKAIAITIDAKTQYPAACNA
;
A
#
# COMPACT_ATOMS: atom_id res chain seq x y z
N MET A 1 -1.27 -30.79 -6.21
CA MET A 1 -1.17 -30.31 -7.61
C MET A 1 -1.08 -28.80 -7.54
N THR A 2 0.12 -28.27 -7.67
CA THR A 2 0.40 -26.84 -7.70
C THR A 2 0.03 -26.31 -9.09
N VAL A 3 -1.09 -25.60 -9.18
CA VAL A 3 -1.39 -24.84 -10.40
C VAL A 3 -0.49 -23.61 -10.37
N SER A 4 0.64 -23.71 -11.04
CA SER A 4 1.41 -22.57 -11.48
C SER A 4 0.57 -21.88 -12.56
N GLU A 5 -0.26 -20.91 -12.19
CA GLU A 5 -0.83 -19.99 -13.17
C GLU A 5 0.31 -19.16 -13.73
N THR A 6 0.83 -19.61 -14.85
CA THR A 6 1.76 -18.83 -15.66
C THR A 6 1.04 -17.55 -16.04
N ARG A 7 1.54 -16.40 -15.62
CA ARG A 7 0.97 -15.10 -16.02
C ARG A 7 0.92 -15.03 -17.55
N SER A 8 -0.24 -14.76 -18.09
CA SER A 8 -0.46 -14.69 -19.53
C SER A 8 0.16 -13.46 -20.21
N ILE A 9 0.59 -12.46 -19.42
CA ILE A 9 1.13 -11.17 -19.87
C ILE A 9 2.50 -10.94 -19.26
N PRO A 10 3.54 -10.56 -20.04
CA PRO A 10 4.85 -10.18 -19.50
C PRO A 10 4.75 -9.01 -18.52
N LEU A 11 5.61 -8.97 -17.50
CA LEU A 11 5.59 -7.92 -16.46
C LEU A 11 5.81 -6.52 -17.05
N VAL A 12 6.65 -6.40 -18.07
CA VAL A 12 6.88 -5.15 -18.82
C VAL A 12 5.56 -4.61 -19.42
N GLU A 13 4.76 -5.48 -20.04
CA GLU A 13 3.49 -5.08 -20.62
C GLU A 13 2.48 -4.65 -19.56
N LEU A 14 2.45 -5.35 -18.41
CA LEU A 14 1.64 -4.97 -17.27
C LEU A 14 2.04 -3.59 -16.74
N ALA A 15 3.34 -3.35 -16.55
CA ALA A 15 3.85 -2.06 -16.07
C ALA A 15 3.56 -0.94 -17.07
N ALA A 16 3.69 -1.19 -18.37
CA ALA A 16 3.34 -0.23 -19.41
C ALA A 16 1.84 0.14 -19.38
N LYS A 17 0.94 -0.84 -19.21
CA LYS A 17 -0.50 -0.58 -19.04
C LYS A 17 -0.77 0.24 -17.77
N THR A 18 -0.10 -0.09 -16.65
CA THR A 18 -0.22 0.68 -15.41
C THR A 18 0.25 2.13 -15.61
N ARG A 19 1.33 2.35 -16.36
CA ARG A 19 1.83 3.68 -16.70
C ARG A 19 0.80 4.51 -17.45
N VAL A 20 0.18 3.94 -18.48
CA VAL A 20 -0.88 4.61 -19.25
C VAL A 20 -2.10 4.90 -18.38
N ALA A 21 -2.51 3.95 -17.54
CA ALA A 21 -3.62 4.15 -16.60
C ALA A 21 -3.31 5.25 -15.57
N ALA A 22 -2.09 5.30 -15.03
CA ALA A 22 -1.64 6.33 -14.10
C ALA A 22 -1.65 7.73 -14.72
N GLN A 23 -1.21 7.88 -15.97
CA GLN A 23 -1.25 9.15 -16.70
C GLN A 23 -2.68 9.67 -16.85
N LYS A 24 -3.63 8.79 -17.20
CA LYS A 24 -5.06 9.15 -17.28
C LYS A 24 -5.63 9.50 -15.91
N LEU A 25 -5.30 8.74 -14.87
CA LEU A 25 -5.73 8.97 -13.50
C LEU A 25 -5.23 10.32 -12.97
N GLY A 26 -3.99 10.71 -13.30
CA GLY A 26 -3.35 11.93 -12.81
C GLY A 26 -4.05 13.24 -13.20
N ILE A 27 -4.88 13.21 -14.24
CA ILE A 27 -5.63 14.39 -14.73
C ILE A 27 -7.11 14.39 -14.30
N LEU A 28 -7.57 13.34 -13.62
CA LEU A 28 -8.97 13.26 -13.15
C LEU A 28 -9.22 14.25 -11.99
N SER A 29 -10.47 14.71 -11.94
CA SER A 29 -10.94 15.59 -10.87
C SER A 29 -11.02 14.85 -9.52
N THR A 30 -11.01 15.62 -8.43
CA THR A 30 -11.26 15.08 -7.07
C THR A 30 -12.58 14.30 -6.98
N ALA A 31 -13.62 14.76 -7.68
CA ALA A 31 -14.93 14.10 -7.67
C ALA A 31 -14.86 12.71 -8.31
N GLU A 32 -14.21 12.58 -9.45
CA GLU A 32 -14.02 11.29 -10.15
C GLU A 32 -13.18 10.31 -9.33
N LYS A 33 -12.09 10.76 -8.69
CA LYS A 33 -11.29 9.96 -7.76
C LYS A 33 -12.10 9.50 -6.54
N ASN A 34 -12.90 10.39 -5.95
CA ASN A 34 -13.76 10.05 -4.81
C ASN A 34 -14.87 9.06 -5.19
N GLN A 35 -15.47 9.22 -6.37
CA GLN A 35 -16.45 8.26 -6.90
C GLN A 35 -15.82 6.88 -7.08
N ALA A 36 -14.60 6.80 -7.59
CA ALA A 36 -13.89 5.55 -7.74
C ALA A 36 -13.58 4.88 -6.39
N ILE A 37 -13.18 5.65 -5.37
CA ILE A 37 -12.97 5.13 -4.01
C ILE A 37 -14.27 4.55 -3.44
N GLU A 38 -15.41 5.21 -3.65
CA GLU A 38 -16.71 4.69 -3.19
C GLU A 38 -17.14 3.44 -3.98
N ALA A 39 -16.90 3.39 -5.29
CA ALA A 39 -17.17 2.20 -6.10
C ALA A 39 -16.32 0.98 -5.65
N ILE A 40 -15.06 1.22 -5.27
CA ILE A 40 -14.21 0.19 -4.65
C ILE A 40 -14.80 -0.27 -3.31
N ALA A 41 -15.26 0.66 -2.46
CA ALA A 41 -15.87 0.31 -1.17
C ALA A 41 -17.07 -0.63 -1.35
N GLN A 42 -17.96 -0.30 -2.29
CA GLN A 42 -19.14 -1.12 -2.61
C GLN A 42 -18.75 -2.49 -3.18
N ALA A 43 -17.75 -2.55 -4.05
CA ALA A 43 -17.27 -3.82 -4.60
C ALA A 43 -16.65 -4.72 -3.52
N LEU A 44 -15.91 -4.15 -2.56
CA LEU A 44 -15.35 -4.87 -1.42
C LEU A 44 -16.44 -5.37 -0.46
N GLU A 45 -17.50 -4.57 -0.23
CA GLU A 45 -18.67 -4.99 0.56
C GLU A 45 -19.38 -6.17 -0.12
N ALA A 46 -19.60 -6.09 -1.43
CA ALA A 46 -20.23 -7.16 -2.21
C ALA A 46 -19.38 -8.45 -2.22
N ALA A 47 -18.06 -8.35 -2.23
CA ALA A 47 -17.13 -9.47 -2.22
C ALA A 47 -16.77 -9.98 -0.80
N ALA A 48 -17.40 -9.46 0.27
CA ALA A 48 -17.00 -9.72 1.65
C ALA A 48 -16.85 -11.21 1.98
N SER A 49 -17.80 -12.05 1.57
CA SER A 49 -17.75 -13.49 1.83
C SER A 49 -16.58 -14.17 1.11
N GLU A 50 -16.27 -13.80 -0.14
CA GLU A 50 -15.14 -14.33 -0.91
C GLU A 50 -13.80 -13.91 -0.27
N ILE A 51 -13.70 -12.66 0.18
CA ILE A 51 -12.51 -12.11 0.86
C ILE A 51 -12.23 -12.87 2.16
N ILE A 52 -13.25 -13.08 2.99
CA ILE A 52 -13.09 -13.78 4.28
C ILE A 52 -12.69 -15.24 4.04
N ALA A 53 -13.34 -15.92 3.10
CA ALA A 53 -13.01 -17.33 2.78
C ALA A 53 -11.55 -17.47 2.25
N ALA A 54 -11.09 -16.52 1.43
CA ALA A 54 -9.70 -16.49 0.95
C ALA A 54 -8.72 -16.27 2.10
N ASN A 55 -9.03 -15.36 3.03
CA ASN A 55 -8.18 -15.13 4.20
C ASN A 55 -8.15 -16.32 5.16
N GLU A 56 -9.25 -17.01 5.37
CA GLU A 56 -9.27 -18.26 6.14
C GLU A 56 -8.40 -19.35 5.50
N ALA A 57 -8.36 -19.42 4.17
CA ALA A 57 -7.47 -20.35 3.46
C ALA A 57 -5.99 -19.98 3.68
N ASP A 58 -5.63 -18.70 3.58
CA ASP A 58 -4.29 -18.19 3.88
C ASP A 58 -3.90 -18.49 5.33
N CYS A 59 -4.80 -18.25 6.30
CA CYS A 59 -4.57 -18.52 7.72
C CYS A 59 -4.34 -20.01 7.99
N ARG A 60 -5.13 -20.91 7.38
CA ARG A 60 -4.93 -22.37 7.53
C ARG A 60 -3.58 -22.82 6.96
N ALA A 61 -3.19 -22.29 5.80
CA ALA A 61 -1.88 -22.60 5.21
C ALA A 61 -0.73 -22.10 6.09
N ALA A 62 -0.86 -20.89 6.64
CA ALA A 62 0.11 -20.28 7.55
C ALA A 62 0.28 -21.08 8.85
N GLU A 63 -0.82 -21.59 9.43
CA GLU A 63 -0.77 -22.47 10.59
C GLU A 63 -0.05 -23.79 10.28
N ALA A 64 -0.34 -24.39 9.13
CA ALA A 64 0.30 -25.64 8.70
C ALA A 64 1.81 -25.45 8.44
N GLU A 65 2.23 -24.28 7.96
CA GLU A 65 3.66 -23.91 7.79
C GLU A 65 4.34 -23.50 9.11
N GLY A 66 3.62 -23.36 10.22
CA GLY A 66 4.17 -22.96 11.52
C GLY A 66 4.67 -21.51 11.56
N ILE A 67 3.99 -20.59 10.87
CA ILE A 67 4.36 -19.18 10.85
C ILE A 67 4.35 -18.60 12.27
N ALA A 68 5.31 -17.70 12.57
CA ALA A 68 5.42 -17.04 13.86
C ALA A 68 4.13 -16.29 14.23
N LYS A 69 3.67 -16.45 15.49
CA LYS A 69 2.41 -15.88 15.99
C LYS A 69 2.19 -14.39 15.71
N PRO A 70 3.20 -13.50 15.79
CA PRO A 70 3.02 -12.08 15.43
C PRO A 70 2.67 -11.87 13.94
N LEU A 71 3.25 -12.69 13.06
CA LEU A 71 3.00 -12.63 11.62
C LEU A 71 1.60 -13.15 11.30
N TYR A 72 1.21 -14.27 11.92
CA TYR A 72 -0.14 -14.83 11.84
C TYR A 72 -1.22 -13.84 12.29
N ASN A 73 -1.01 -13.15 13.41
CA ASN A 73 -1.96 -12.14 13.90
C ASN A 73 -2.13 -10.95 12.95
N ARG A 74 -1.09 -10.62 12.18
CA ARG A 74 -1.16 -9.60 11.13
C ARG A 74 -1.90 -10.09 9.89
N LEU A 75 -1.74 -11.38 9.55
CA LEU A 75 -2.38 -12.01 8.40
C LEU A 75 -3.90 -12.09 8.56
N LYS A 76 -4.39 -12.31 9.77
CA LYS A 76 -5.81 -12.48 10.06
C LYS A 76 -6.62 -11.24 9.67
N PHE A 77 -7.61 -11.44 8.78
CA PHE A 77 -8.44 -10.38 8.21
C PHE A 77 -9.92 -10.80 8.24
N ASP A 78 -10.56 -10.61 9.39
CA ASP A 78 -11.94 -10.99 9.64
C ASP A 78 -12.95 -9.91 9.18
N THR A 79 -14.24 -10.21 9.32
CA THR A 79 -15.35 -9.33 8.93
C THR A 79 -15.28 -7.96 9.63
N SER A 80 -14.86 -7.90 10.90
CA SER A 80 -14.75 -6.66 11.64
C SER A 80 -13.64 -5.78 11.06
N LYS A 81 -12.48 -6.40 10.79
CA LYS A 81 -11.32 -5.73 10.20
C LYS A 81 -11.61 -5.27 8.76
N LEU A 82 -12.33 -6.07 7.97
CA LEU A 82 -12.77 -5.67 6.64
C LEU A 82 -13.69 -4.44 6.70
N LYS A 83 -14.70 -4.44 7.57
CA LYS A 83 -15.61 -3.29 7.75
C LYS A 83 -14.86 -2.03 8.16
N SER A 84 -13.95 -2.13 9.13
CA SER A 84 -13.15 -0.97 9.58
C SER A 84 -12.20 -0.47 8.48
N THR A 85 -11.64 -1.35 7.66
CA THR A 85 -10.78 -0.98 6.54
C THR A 85 -11.58 -0.28 5.44
N ILE A 86 -12.80 -0.74 5.13
CA ILE A 86 -13.69 -0.08 4.17
C ILE A 86 -14.13 1.31 4.69
N ALA A 87 -14.38 1.45 5.98
CA ALA A 87 -14.65 2.76 6.57
C ALA A 87 -13.45 3.71 6.40
N GLY A 88 -12.23 3.23 6.67
CA GLY A 88 -11.00 3.98 6.43
C GLY A 88 -10.78 4.34 4.95
N LEU A 89 -11.17 3.47 4.02
CA LEU A 89 -11.18 3.78 2.58
C LEU A 89 -12.08 4.97 2.27
N ARG A 90 -13.30 5.00 2.82
CA ARG A 90 -14.22 6.14 2.69
C ARG A 90 -13.70 7.41 3.35
N ASP A 91 -12.92 7.31 4.42
CA ASP A 91 -12.29 8.47 5.04
C ASP A 91 -11.19 9.06 4.16
N VAL A 92 -10.44 8.24 3.39
CA VAL A 92 -9.49 8.73 2.38
C VAL A 92 -10.20 9.59 1.32
N ALA A 93 -11.42 9.24 0.89
CA ALA A 93 -12.19 10.05 -0.05
C ALA A 93 -12.48 11.47 0.48
N LYS A 94 -12.65 11.64 1.80
CA LYS A 94 -12.93 12.92 2.46
C LYS A 94 -11.68 13.82 2.59
N LEU A 95 -10.48 13.27 2.46
CA LEU A 95 -9.25 14.05 2.53
C LEU A 95 -9.17 15.07 1.39
N PRO A 96 -8.51 16.23 1.59
CA PRO A 96 -8.18 17.14 0.50
C PRO A 96 -7.42 16.42 -0.61
N ASP A 97 -7.66 16.81 -1.86
CA ASP A 97 -6.88 16.29 -2.99
C ASP A 97 -5.45 16.84 -2.91
N PRO A 98 -4.44 15.97 -2.88
CA PRO A 98 -3.05 16.43 -2.82
C PRO A 98 -2.51 16.90 -4.17
N VAL A 99 -3.25 16.69 -5.28
CA VAL A 99 -2.83 17.04 -6.65
C VAL A 99 -3.32 18.45 -7.02
N GLY A 100 -2.47 19.23 -7.67
CA GLY A 100 -2.81 20.57 -8.14
C GLY A 100 -2.72 21.67 -7.07
N VAL A 101 -2.22 21.36 -5.87
CA VAL A 101 -2.05 22.36 -4.80
C VAL A 101 -0.91 23.30 -5.13
N VAL A 102 -1.20 24.61 -5.17
CA VAL A 102 -0.19 25.66 -5.36
C VAL A 102 0.53 25.89 -4.03
N GLN A 103 1.76 25.40 -3.91
CA GLN A 103 2.59 25.54 -2.72
C GLN A 103 3.41 26.85 -2.70
N ILE A 104 3.80 27.35 -3.88
CA ILE A 104 4.49 28.61 -4.05
C ILE A 104 3.80 29.36 -5.20
N HIS A 105 3.55 30.65 -4.98
CA HIS A 105 3.13 31.58 -5.99
C HIS A 105 3.92 32.89 -5.75
N ARG A 106 4.89 33.16 -6.59
CA ARG A 106 5.79 34.31 -6.41
C ARG A 106 6.05 35.02 -7.74
N GLU A 107 5.98 36.31 -7.74
CA GLU A 107 6.51 37.15 -8.82
C GLU A 107 8.03 37.30 -8.61
N LEU A 108 8.81 36.91 -9.60
CA LEU A 108 10.28 36.96 -9.59
C LEU A 108 10.79 38.25 -10.20
N ASP A 109 10.07 38.79 -11.19
CA ASP A 109 10.28 40.05 -11.86
C ASP A 109 8.94 40.47 -12.46
N GLN A 110 8.85 41.71 -12.98
CA GLN A 110 7.61 42.24 -13.52
C GLN A 110 6.99 41.31 -14.57
N GLY A 111 5.83 40.75 -14.25
CA GLY A 111 5.09 39.80 -15.09
C GLY A 111 5.65 38.38 -15.13
N LEU A 112 6.77 38.05 -14.43
CA LEU A 112 7.33 36.71 -14.34
C LEU A 112 6.86 36.00 -13.09
N ILE A 113 5.85 35.11 -13.23
CA ILE A 113 5.22 34.40 -12.13
C ILE A 113 5.75 32.96 -12.01
N LEU A 114 6.36 32.63 -10.86
CA LEU A 114 6.74 31.28 -10.48
C LEU A 114 5.61 30.61 -9.68
N LYS A 115 5.18 29.42 -10.10
CA LYS A 115 4.29 28.55 -9.32
C LYS A 115 4.94 27.21 -9.09
N ARG A 116 4.91 26.71 -7.85
CA ARG A 116 5.20 25.31 -7.52
C ARG A 116 3.88 24.60 -7.23
N ILE A 117 3.55 23.61 -8.07
CA ILE A 117 2.28 22.90 -8.02
C ILE A 117 2.58 21.43 -7.78
N THR A 118 1.81 20.79 -6.88
CA THR A 118 1.92 19.35 -6.62
C THR A 118 1.37 18.55 -7.80
N CYS A 119 2.03 17.45 -8.13
CA CYS A 119 1.61 16.50 -9.17
C CYS A 119 1.75 15.06 -8.67
N PRO A 120 1.08 14.07 -9.29
CA PRO A 120 1.30 12.66 -9.00
C PRO A 120 2.75 12.24 -9.23
N LEU A 121 3.21 11.23 -8.52
CA LEU A 121 4.53 10.63 -8.73
C LEU A 121 4.58 9.79 -10.02
N GLY A 122 3.48 9.12 -10.34
CA GLY A 122 3.36 8.22 -11.48
C GLY A 122 2.97 6.81 -11.07
N VAL A 123 3.82 5.81 -11.29
CA VAL A 123 3.60 4.41 -10.92
C VAL A 123 4.43 4.05 -9.69
N LEU A 124 3.77 3.51 -8.68
CA LEU A 124 4.37 3.08 -7.43
C LEU A 124 4.50 1.56 -7.41
N GLY A 125 5.70 1.03 -7.14
CA GLY A 125 5.90 -0.37 -6.79
C GLY A 125 5.89 -0.53 -5.27
N VAL A 126 4.88 -1.19 -4.69
CA VAL A 126 4.76 -1.32 -3.23
C VAL A 126 4.86 -2.77 -2.81
N ILE A 127 5.89 -3.11 -2.04
CA ILE A 127 6.18 -4.46 -1.55
C ILE A 127 5.90 -4.51 -0.05
N PHE A 128 5.06 -5.44 0.40
CA PHE A 128 4.64 -5.54 1.80
C PHE A 128 4.44 -6.99 2.25
N GLU A 129 4.43 -7.23 3.57
CA GLU A 129 4.30 -8.56 4.20
C GLU A 129 2.95 -8.70 4.89
N ALA A 130 2.43 -9.94 4.99
CA ALA A 130 1.38 -10.43 5.88
C ALA A 130 0.26 -9.45 6.31
N ARG A 131 -0.18 -8.56 5.43
CA ARG A 131 -1.21 -7.56 5.74
C ARG A 131 -2.19 -7.40 4.58
N PRO A 132 -3.23 -8.24 4.48
CA PRO A 132 -4.24 -8.11 3.41
C PRO A 132 -4.87 -6.72 3.33
N GLU A 133 -5.12 -6.06 4.47
CA GLU A 133 -5.66 -4.71 4.53
C GLU A 133 -4.81 -3.66 3.80
N ALA A 134 -3.50 -3.89 3.69
CA ALA A 134 -2.60 -2.98 3.00
C ALA A 134 -2.96 -2.83 1.51
N VAL A 135 -3.48 -3.88 0.87
CA VAL A 135 -3.97 -3.82 -0.51
C VAL A 135 -5.00 -2.71 -0.69
N ILE A 136 -5.99 -2.66 0.22
CA ILE A 136 -7.08 -1.66 0.17
C ILE A 136 -6.53 -0.27 0.46
N GLN A 137 -5.74 -0.13 1.54
CA GLN A 137 -5.22 1.15 2.00
C GLN A 137 -4.29 1.80 0.99
N ILE A 138 -3.35 1.01 0.43
CA ILE A 138 -2.39 1.50 -0.57
C ILE A 138 -3.11 1.88 -1.86
N SER A 139 -4.05 1.07 -2.33
CA SER A 139 -4.82 1.37 -3.54
C SER A 139 -5.64 2.66 -3.38
N ALA A 140 -6.28 2.87 -2.22
CA ALA A 140 -7.03 4.08 -1.93
C ALA A 140 -6.15 5.34 -1.98
N LEU A 141 -4.99 5.29 -1.33
CA LEU A 141 -4.05 6.40 -1.28
C LEU A 141 -3.44 6.67 -2.66
N ALA A 142 -3.10 5.62 -3.42
CA ALA A 142 -2.59 5.76 -4.78
C ALA A 142 -3.62 6.46 -5.68
N ILE A 143 -4.86 5.99 -5.69
CA ILE A 143 -5.95 6.58 -6.49
C ILE A 143 -6.22 8.02 -6.06
N LYS A 144 -6.33 8.31 -4.76
CA LYS A 144 -6.56 9.65 -4.24
C LYS A 144 -5.47 10.64 -4.66
N SER A 145 -4.22 10.18 -4.70
CA SER A 145 -3.06 10.99 -5.09
C SER A 145 -2.73 10.92 -6.59
N GLY A 146 -3.59 10.29 -7.40
CA GLY A 146 -3.45 10.28 -8.85
C GLY A 146 -2.36 9.33 -9.38
N ASN A 147 -1.96 8.31 -8.60
CA ASN A 147 -0.89 7.38 -8.94
C ASN A 147 -1.44 6.00 -9.33
N GLY A 148 -0.77 5.34 -10.28
CA GLY A 148 -0.91 3.91 -10.48
C GLY A 148 -0.09 3.13 -9.44
N VAL A 149 -0.46 1.88 -9.17
CA VAL A 149 0.25 1.05 -8.21
C VAL A 149 0.37 -0.40 -8.65
N ILE A 150 1.56 -0.95 -8.51
CA ILE A 150 1.89 -2.36 -8.66
C ILE A 150 2.19 -2.91 -7.26
N LEU A 151 1.31 -3.76 -6.77
CA LEU A 151 1.34 -4.33 -5.43
C LEU A 151 2.06 -5.67 -5.42
N LYS A 152 2.87 -5.93 -4.40
CA LYS A 152 3.45 -7.24 -4.15
C LYS A 152 3.30 -7.59 -2.68
N GLY A 153 2.32 -8.43 -2.37
CA GLY A 153 2.11 -9.00 -1.02
C GLY A 153 3.05 -10.17 -0.73
N GLY A 154 3.15 -10.55 0.55
CA GLY A 154 3.83 -11.76 0.97
C GLY A 154 3.11 -13.02 0.45
N LYS A 155 3.85 -14.15 0.33
CA LYS A 155 3.30 -15.44 -0.14
C LYS A 155 2.17 -15.95 0.76
N GLU A 156 2.26 -15.63 2.05
CA GLU A 156 1.32 -16.04 3.10
C GLU A 156 -0.07 -15.40 2.97
N ALA A 157 -0.21 -14.32 2.18
CA ALA A 157 -1.47 -13.59 1.99
C ALA A 157 -1.96 -13.61 0.53
N ILE A 158 -1.48 -14.56 -0.28
CA ILE A 158 -1.67 -14.53 -1.73
C ILE A 158 -3.13 -14.61 -2.14
N ASN A 159 -3.91 -15.54 -1.54
CA ASN A 159 -5.32 -15.71 -1.88
C ASN A 159 -6.13 -14.46 -1.49
N SER A 160 -5.89 -13.91 -0.30
CA SER A 160 -6.50 -12.67 0.16
C SER A 160 -6.17 -11.50 -0.79
N CYS A 161 -4.91 -11.33 -1.16
CA CYS A 161 -4.48 -10.24 -2.05
C CYS A 161 -5.13 -10.35 -3.44
N GLN A 162 -5.22 -11.56 -4.01
CA GLN A 162 -5.85 -11.79 -5.32
C GLN A 162 -7.33 -11.41 -5.31
N VAL A 163 -8.08 -11.86 -4.30
CA VAL A 163 -9.52 -11.54 -4.20
C VAL A 163 -9.73 -10.04 -3.96
N LEU A 164 -8.91 -9.42 -3.10
CA LEU A 164 -8.99 -7.99 -2.83
C LEU A 164 -8.70 -7.15 -4.07
N VAL A 165 -7.63 -7.45 -4.82
CA VAL A 165 -7.32 -6.72 -6.06
C VAL A 165 -8.37 -6.96 -7.14
N LYS A 166 -8.91 -8.17 -7.26
CA LYS A 166 -10.04 -8.47 -8.15
C LYS A 166 -11.25 -7.59 -7.84
N ALA A 167 -11.65 -7.48 -6.57
CA ALA A 167 -12.77 -6.63 -6.14
C ALA A 167 -12.48 -5.14 -6.38
N ILE A 168 -11.26 -4.66 -6.09
CA ILE A 168 -10.86 -3.27 -6.38
C ILE A 168 -10.96 -2.98 -7.88
N ARG A 169 -10.40 -3.82 -8.74
CA ARG A 169 -10.45 -3.66 -10.20
C ARG A 169 -11.88 -3.71 -10.74
N GLN A 170 -12.74 -4.56 -10.15
CA GLN A 170 -14.17 -4.59 -10.48
C GLN A 170 -14.87 -3.29 -10.10
N GLY A 171 -14.57 -2.70 -8.94
CA GLY A 171 -15.08 -1.38 -8.57
C GLY A 171 -14.61 -0.30 -9.53
N LEU A 172 -13.31 -0.27 -9.89
CA LEU A 172 -12.75 0.68 -10.85
C LEU A 172 -13.39 0.58 -12.24
N SER A 173 -13.73 -0.63 -12.70
CA SER A 173 -14.35 -0.83 -14.02
C SER A 173 -15.71 -0.13 -14.19
N GLN A 174 -16.32 0.33 -13.09
CA GLN A 174 -17.57 1.10 -13.08
C GLN A 174 -17.34 2.62 -13.07
N THR A 175 -16.10 3.06 -13.24
CA THR A 175 -15.68 4.47 -13.07
C THR A 175 -14.83 4.94 -14.25
N ALA A 176 -14.40 6.21 -14.21
CA ALA A 176 -13.49 6.75 -15.20
C ALA A 176 -12.03 6.26 -15.07
N ILE A 177 -11.70 5.53 -13.97
CA ILE A 177 -10.35 5.03 -13.72
C ILE A 177 -10.18 3.66 -14.36
N ASP A 178 -9.16 3.54 -15.20
CA ASP A 178 -8.78 2.27 -15.81
C ASP A 178 -8.36 1.27 -14.72
N PRO A 179 -8.95 0.06 -14.65
CA PRO A 179 -8.56 -0.97 -13.69
C PRO A 179 -7.09 -1.34 -13.71
N ASP A 180 -6.38 -1.07 -14.81
CA ASP A 180 -4.94 -1.30 -14.90
C ASP A 180 -4.11 -0.32 -14.04
N ALA A 181 -4.73 0.69 -13.43
CA ALA A 181 -4.10 1.53 -12.41
C ALA A 181 -3.72 0.75 -11.13
N VAL A 182 -4.32 -0.42 -10.88
CA VAL A 182 -4.01 -1.27 -9.72
C VAL A 182 -3.68 -2.68 -10.19
N GLN A 183 -2.45 -3.12 -9.96
CA GLN A 183 -1.93 -4.43 -10.35
C GLN A 183 -1.38 -5.19 -9.15
N LEU A 184 -1.32 -6.53 -9.26
CA LEU A 184 -0.78 -7.43 -8.24
C LEU A 184 0.27 -8.36 -8.84
N LEU A 185 1.42 -8.43 -8.20
CA LEU A 185 2.46 -9.44 -8.43
C LEU A 185 2.26 -10.58 -7.44
N THR A 186 2.41 -11.81 -7.92
CA THR A 186 2.13 -13.01 -7.13
C THR A 186 3.36 -13.82 -6.78
N THR A 187 4.40 -13.78 -7.63
CA THR A 187 5.62 -14.58 -7.45
C THR A 187 6.78 -13.75 -6.87
N ARG A 188 7.80 -14.43 -6.36
CA ARG A 188 8.99 -13.76 -5.80
C ARG A 188 9.92 -13.27 -6.91
N GLU A 189 9.97 -13.99 -8.00
CA GLU A 189 10.79 -13.69 -9.18
C GLU A 189 10.39 -12.36 -9.80
N GLU A 190 9.09 -12.05 -9.79
CA GLU A 190 8.55 -10.78 -10.29
C GLU A 190 9.06 -9.54 -9.52
N ILE A 191 9.59 -9.72 -8.30
CA ILE A 191 10.21 -8.60 -7.58
C ILE A 191 11.48 -8.15 -8.31
N LEU A 192 12.35 -9.10 -8.70
CA LEU A 192 13.59 -8.78 -9.40
C LEU A 192 13.31 -8.12 -10.75
N GLU A 193 12.29 -8.61 -11.46
CA GLU A 193 11.87 -8.01 -12.72
C GLU A 193 11.34 -6.58 -12.49
N LEU A 194 10.49 -6.37 -11.48
CA LEU A 194 9.95 -5.05 -11.13
C LEU A 194 11.06 -4.04 -10.86
N LEU A 195 12.14 -4.44 -10.20
CA LEU A 195 13.28 -3.57 -9.85
C LEU A 195 14.07 -3.09 -11.07
N GLN A 196 13.86 -3.69 -12.26
CA GLN A 196 14.52 -3.32 -13.52
C GLN A 196 13.63 -2.46 -14.43
N LEU A 197 12.39 -2.14 -14.01
CA LEU A 197 11.41 -1.43 -14.83
C LEU A 197 11.44 0.10 -14.60
N ASP A 198 12.63 0.70 -14.60
CA ASP A 198 12.84 2.14 -14.36
C ASP A 198 12.18 3.05 -15.42
N ASP A 199 11.89 2.54 -16.61
CA ASP A 199 11.08 3.27 -17.63
C ASP A 199 9.59 3.35 -17.28
N TYR A 200 9.08 2.46 -16.43
CA TYR A 200 7.64 2.30 -16.15
C TYR A 200 7.25 2.58 -14.70
N VAL A 201 8.19 2.46 -13.76
CA VAL A 201 7.95 2.61 -12.31
C VAL A 201 8.76 3.79 -11.79
N ASP A 202 8.11 4.71 -11.08
CA ASP A 202 8.71 5.97 -10.64
C ASP A 202 9.22 5.91 -9.19
N LEU A 203 8.68 5.00 -8.37
CA LEU A 203 9.08 4.87 -6.96
C LEU A 203 8.81 3.46 -6.45
N ILE A 204 9.78 2.88 -5.74
CA ILE A 204 9.60 1.64 -4.99
C ILE A 204 9.46 1.94 -3.50
N ILE A 205 8.45 1.32 -2.85
CA ILE A 205 8.19 1.44 -1.41
C ILE A 205 8.26 0.04 -0.80
N PRO A 206 9.44 -0.44 -0.37
CA PRO A 206 9.59 -1.73 0.27
C PRO A 206 9.23 -1.65 1.76
N ARG A 207 8.49 -2.65 2.25
CA ARG A 207 8.19 -2.86 3.67
C ARG A 207 8.58 -4.29 4.03
N GLY A 208 9.48 -4.45 4.96
CA GLY A 208 10.04 -5.72 5.39
C GLY A 208 11.26 -5.53 6.29
N SER A 209 12.14 -6.53 6.37
CA SER A 209 13.40 -6.43 7.14
C SER A 209 14.36 -5.40 6.53
N ASN A 210 15.27 -4.86 7.34
CA ASN A 210 16.30 -3.92 6.86
C ASN A 210 17.18 -4.53 5.77
N SER A 211 17.51 -5.81 5.89
CA SER A 211 18.26 -6.53 4.85
C SER A 211 17.52 -6.58 3.52
N PHE A 212 16.20 -6.75 3.55
CA PHE A 212 15.37 -6.72 2.34
C PHE A 212 15.30 -5.30 1.75
N VAL A 213 15.08 -4.27 2.58
CA VAL A 213 15.06 -2.87 2.11
C VAL A 213 16.38 -2.49 1.48
N LYS A 214 17.51 -2.86 2.12
CA LYS A 214 18.85 -2.65 1.57
C LYS A 214 19.05 -3.41 0.25
N PHE A 215 18.63 -4.67 0.19
CA PHE A 215 18.67 -5.46 -1.05
C PHE A 215 17.93 -4.74 -2.19
N VAL A 216 16.73 -4.21 -1.95
CA VAL A 216 15.98 -3.45 -2.95
C VAL A 216 16.76 -2.21 -3.40
N GLN A 217 17.31 -1.43 -2.45
CA GLN A 217 18.10 -0.22 -2.75
C GLN A 217 19.35 -0.53 -3.59
N ASP A 218 20.00 -1.65 -3.31
CA ASP A 218 21.26 -2.04 -3.99
C ASP A 218 21.00 -2.64 -5.41
N ASN A 219 19.75 -3.01 -5.74
CA ASN A 219 19.41 -3.75 -6.96
C ASN A 219 18.43 -3.00 -7.91
N THR A 220 18.24 -1.71 -7.73
CA THR A 220 17.38 -0.92 -8.63
C THR A 220 17.96 0.46 -8.93
N ARG A 221 17.58 1.02 -10.08
CA ARG A 221 17.78 2.44 -10.42
C ARG A 221 16.57 3.30 -10.08
N ILE A 222 15.42 2.66 -9.80
CA ILE A 222 14.20 3.36 -9.41
C ILE A 222 14.42 3.97 -8.03
N PRO A 223 14.02 5.22 -7.77
CA PRO A 223 14.04 5.79 -6.42
C PRO A 223 13.35 4.87 -5.41
N VAL A 224 13.96 4.67 -4.23
CA VAL A 224 13.43 3.80 -3.18
C VAL A 224 13.10 4.62 -1.94
N LEU A 225 11.84 4.62 -1.55
CA LEU A 225 11.39 5.16 -0.26
C LEU A 225 11.48 4.05 0.79
N GLY A 226 12.69 3.83 1.30
CA GLY A 226 12.95 2.89 2.37
C GLY A 226 12.52 3.43 3.73
N HIS A 227 12.60 2.57 4.74
CA HIS A 227 12.45 2.96 6.14
C HIS A 227 13.68 2.54 6.94
N ALA A 228 14.00 3.29 7.99
CA ALA A 228 14.96 2.88 8.99
C ALA A 228 14.28 2.04 10.09
N GLU A 229 15.08 1.38 10.91
CA GLU A 229 14.58 0.68 12.12
C GLU A 229 13.93 1.68 13.07
N GLY A 230 12.79 1.30 13.61
CA GLY A 230 12.16 2.03 14.72
C GLY A 230 12.78 1.59 16.04
N ILE A 231 13.92 2.16 16.41
CA ILE A 231 14.49 1.96 17.75
C ILE A 231 13.80 2.93 18.69
N CYS A 232 12.99 2.40 19.60
CA CYS A 232 12.22 3.20 20.54
C CYS A 232 13.04 3.49 21.79
N HIS A 233 13.11 4.76 22.19
CA HIS A 233 13.85 5.23 23.33
C HIS A 233 12.91 5.86 24.35
N ILE A 234 13.13 5.54 25.65
CA ILE A 234 12.49 6.23 26.77
C ILE A 234 13.60 6.87 27.59
N TYR A 235 13.58 8.21 27.67
CA TYR A 235 14.47 8.96 28.55
C TYR A 235 13.75 9.34 29.84
N ILE A 236 14.30 8.96 30.98
CA ILE A 236 13.78 9.31 32.32
C ILE A 236 14.71 10.35 32.93
N ASP A 237 14.23 11.60 33.00
CA ASP A 237 14.96 12.68 33.64
C ASP A 237 15.07 12.48 35.16
N LYS A 238 16.14 13.02 35.76
CA LYS A 238 16.37 12.95 37.21
C LYS A 238 15.28 13.59 38.06
N LEU A 239 14.49 14.49 37.50
CA LEU A 239 13.37 15.16 38.17
C LEU A 239 12.01 14.50 37.87
N ALA A 240 12.00 13.40 37.10
CA ALA A 240 10.77 12.71 36.79
C ALA A 240 10.10 12.09 38.02
N ASP A 241 8.76 12.03 38.01
CA ASP A 241 8.02 11.23 38.98
C ASP A 241 8.28 9.74 38.72
N ILE A 242 8.96 9.09 39.67
CA ILE A 242 9.39 7.69 39.54
C ILE A 242 8.20 6.73 39.33
N LYS A 243 7.07 6.97 40.01
CA LYS A 243 5.89 6.10 39.88
C LYS A 243 5.29 6.19 38.47
N LYS A 244 5.18 7.39 37.90
CA LYS A 244 4.75 7.61 36.52
C LYS A 244 5.74 7.02 35.51
N ALA A 245 7.05 7.24 35.75
CA ALA A 245 8.10 6.72 34.87
C ALA A 245 8.06 5.18 34.79
N ILE A 246 7.89 4.49 35.91
CA ILE A 246 7.74 3.03 35.93
C ILE A 246 6.51 2.58 35.18
N ALA A 247 5.33 3.18 35.44
CA ALA A 247 4.08 2.80 34.78
C ALA A 247 4.15 2.98 33.26
N ILE A 248 4.63 4.12 32.80
CA ILE A 248 4.78 4.44 31.37
C ILE A 248 5.79 3.49 30.69
N THR A 249 6.94 3.22 31.36
CA THR A 249 7.97 2.35 30.78
C THR A 249 7.49 0.92 30.65
N ILE A 250 6.78 0.41 31.67
CA ILE A 250 6.21 -0.95 31.62
C ILE A 250 5.19 -1.04 30.48
N ASP A 251 4.24 -0.11 30.40
CA ASP A 251 3.23 -0.09 29.35
C ASP A 251 3.90 -0.03 27.96
N ALA A 252 4.76 0.94 27.72
CA ALA A 252 5.43 1.16 26.44
C ALA A 252 6.28 -0.03 25.98
N LYS A 253 6.89 -0.80 26.90
CA LYS A 253 7.79 -1.90 26.56
C LYS A 253 7.14 -3.28 26.57
N THR A 254 5.93 -3.42 27.11
CA THR A 254 5.30 -4.73 27.29
C THR A 254 3.94 -4.87 26.60
N GLN A 255 3.18 -3.80 26.41
CA GLN A 255 1.84 -3.85 25.86
C GLN A 255 1.84 -4.33 24.39
N TYR A 256 2.67 -3.72 23.55
CA TYR A 256 2.79 -4.11 22.14
C TYR A 256 4.22 -3.91 21.62
N PRO A 257 5.17 -4.75 22.03
CA PRO A 257 6.61 -4.55 21.77
C PRO A 257 6.97 -4.65 20.26
N ALA A 258 6.05 -5.15 19.42
CA ALA A 258 6.25 -5.18 17.96
C ALA A 258 5.93 -3.83 17.27
N ALA A 259 5.38 -2.85 17.98
CA ALA A 259 5.17 -1.50 17.47
C ALA A 259 6.43 -0.66 17.59
N CYS A 260 6.71 0.16 16.56
CA CYS A 260 7.89 1.04 16.52
C CYS A 260 7.61 2.44 17.06
N ASN A 261 6.69 2.58 18.00
CA ASN A 261 6.26 3.85 18.59
C ASN A 261 6.35 3.88 20.13
N ALA A 262 7.04 2.92 20.74
CA ALA A 262 7.12 2.79 22.19
C ALA A 262 8.53 2.49 22.71
#